data_e2f951fc66b3eaac628c2718df8624a9
#
_entry.id   e2f951fc66b3eaac628c2718df8624a9
#
_cell.length_a   1.000
_cell.length_b   1.000
_cell.length_c   1.000
_cell.angle_alpha   90.00
_cell.angle_beta   90.00
_cell.angle_gamma   90.00
#
_symmetry.space_group_name_H-M   'P 1'
#
loop_
_entity.id
_entity.type
_entity.pdbx_description
1 polymer ?
#
loop_
_entity_poly.entity_id
_entity_poly.type
_entity_poly.pdbx_seq_one_letter_code
_entity_poly.pdbx_strand_id
1 'polypeptide(L)'
;EALEPAPLVLRLLKQGYDVQEIDDIRACNEVFSAGNMPYIVMATLARLLLEGNPWQGGGDLGHVTSPVPAMPKPPLIEAHHASHDLAALYDELREVLGLPFVNTDYRAFARWPSYFALAWNDLKPRLSEARYTTSIECVHKAAVELAVSLPNTTGITPHALRDAATSDASLEEVLSVVRLFQWLLPGLAVNVAFLRSQLQP
;
A
#
# COMPACT_ATOMS: atom_id res chain seq x y z
N GLU A 1 -8.23 -16.20 -10.79
CA GLU A 1 -8.08 -15.27 -11.94
C GLU A 1 -7.63 -13.92 -11.41
N ALA A 2 -6.60 -13.33 -12.04
CA ALA A 2 -6.13 -11.99 -11.67
C ALA A 2 -7.11 -10.90 -12.14
N LEU A 3 -7.05 -9.74 -11.50
CA LEU A 3 -7.68 -8.54 -12.02
C LEU A 3 -6.96 -8.14 -13.32
N GLU A 4 -7.71 -7.97 -14.40
CA GLU A 4 -7.15 -7.60 -15.70
C GLU A 4 -7.43 -6.12 -15.98
N PRO A 5 -6.44 -5.23 -15.78
CA PRO A 5 -6.58 -3.81 -16.05
C PRO A 5 -6.51 -3.53 -17.56
N ALA A 6 -7.22 -2.49 -17.99
CA ALA A 6 -7.06 -1.99 -19.35
C ALA A 6 -5.71 -1.29 -19.51
N PRO A 7 -4.94 -1.56 -20.59
CA PRO A 7 -3.68 -0.85 -20.84
C PRO A 7 -3.91 0.64 -21.05
N LEU A 8 -3.19 1.49 -20.33
CA LEU A 8 -3.34 2.95 -20.40
C LEU A 8 -2.30 3.65 -21.27
N VAL A 9 -1.16 3.03 -21.58
CA VAL A 9 -0.04 3.65 -22.27
C VAL A 9 -0.46 4.39 -23.57
N LEU A 10 -1.20 3.72 -24.45
CA LEU A 10 -1.66 4.34 -25.71
C LEU A 10 -2.66 5.48 -25.47
N ARG A 11 -3.46 5.43 -24.42
CA ARG A 11 -4.39 6.50 -24.06
C ARG A 11 -3.65 7.71 -23.51
N LEU A 12 -2.61 7.51 -22.71
CA LEU A 12 -1.76 8.57 -22.16
C LEU A 12 -1.00 9.29 -23.28
N LEU A 13 -0.38 8.55 -24.21
CA LEU A 13 0.28 9.14 -25.38
C LEU A 13 -0.69 10.00 -26.21
N LYS A 14 -1.95 9.56 -26.40
CA LYS A 14 -2.98 10.36 -27.09
C LYS A 14 -3.42 11.59 -26.31
N GLN A 15 -3.25 11.61 -24.99
CA GLN A 15 -3.53 12.77 -24.14
C GLN A 15 -2.35 13.75 -24.04
N GLY A 16 -1.23 13.46 -24.71
CA GLY A 16 -0.07 14.33 -24.75
C GLY A 16 1.02 14.01 -23.75
N TYR A 17 0.89 12.91 -22.99
CA TYR A 17 2.00 12.41 -22.18
C TYR A 17 3.13 11.94 -23.09
N ASP A 18 4.36 12.30 -22.76
CA ASP A 18 5.53 11.75 -23.44
C ASP A 18 6.01 10.43 -22.78
N VAL A 19 6.99 9.80 -23.41
CA VAL A 19 7.54 8.52 -22.92
C VAL A 19 8.20 8.70 -21.56
N GLN A 20 8.89 9.84 -21.33
CA GLN A 20 9.56 10.12 -20.07
C GLN A 20 8.55 10.29 -18.92
N GLU A 21 7.46 10.99 -19.14
CA GLU A 21 6.40 11.14 -18.15
C GLU A 21 5.78 9.79 -17.78
N ILE A 22 5.56 8.92 -18.78
CA ILE A 22 5.06 7.55 -18.54
C ILE A 22 6.07 6.73 -17.73
N ASP A 23 7.36 6.88 -18.01
CA ASP A 23 8.41 6.20 -17.24
C ASP A 23 8.51 6.75 -15.82
N ASP A 24 8.30 8.05 -15.61
CA ASP A 24 8.23 8.65 -14.28
C ASP A 24 7.01 8.13 -13.48
N ILE A 25 5.86 7.92 -14.12
CA ILE A 25 4.69 7.30 -13.51
C ILE A 25 5.00 5.84 -13.14
N ARG A 26 5.66 5.07 -14.01
CA ARG A 26 6.12 3.71 -13.73
C ARG A 26 7.06 3.68 -12.53
N ALA A 27 8.07 4.54 -12.51
CA ALA A 27 9.01 4.66 -11.41
C ALA A 27 8.30 4.97 -10.08
N CYS A 28 7.31 5.87 -10.10
CA CYS A 28 6.48 6.15 -8.93
C CYS A 28 5.71 4.92 -8.45
N ASN A 29 5.12 4.14 -9.36
CA ASN A 29 4.44 2.89 -9.02
C ASN A 29 5.40 1.86 -8.39
N GLU A 30 6.64 1.75 -8.90
CA GLU A 30 7.63 0.82 -8.33
C GLU A 30 8.00 1.17 -6.89
N VAL A 31 8.09 2.46 -6.53
CA VAL A 31 8.32 2.90 -5.14
C VAL A 31 7.30 2.28 -4.19
N PHE A 32 6.01 2.38 -4.54
CA PHE A 32 4.93 1.89 -3.69
C PHE A 32 4.75 0.36 -3.78
N SER A 33 4.95 -0.24 -4.96
CA SER A 33 4.95 -1.69 -5.13
C SER A 33 6.00 -2.36 -4.26
N ALA A 34 7.19 -1.79 -4.16
CA ALA A 34 8.25 -2.31 -3.31
C ALA A 34 8.04 -1.97 -1.82
N GLY A 35 7.45 -0.79 -1.53
CA GLY A 35 7.31 -0.26 -0.17
C GLY A 35 6.15 -0.85 0.61
N ASN A 36 5.02 -1.15 -0.02
CA ASN A 36 3.80 -1.53 0.70
C ASN A 36 3.91 -2.87 1.44
N MET A 37 4.52 -3.90 0.84
CA MET A 37 4.61 -5.23 1.48
C MET A 37 5.37 -5.22 2.81
N PRO A 38 6.55 -4.59 2.95
CA PRO A 38 7.21 -4.46 4.24
C PRO A 38 6.33 -3.80 5.31
N TYR A 39 5.57 -2.75 4.97
CA TYR A 39 4.66 -2.10 5.92
C TYR A 39 3.50 -3.00 6.34
N ILE A 40 2.93 -3.78 5.41
CA ILE A 40 1.88 -4.76 5.71
C ILE A 40 2.41 -5.81 6.70
N VAL A 41 3.59 -6.35 6.45
CA VAL A 41 4.22 -7.36 7.32
C VAL A 41 4.53 -6.78 8.69
N MET A 42 5.08 -5.57 8.77
CA MET A 42 5.35 -4.90 10.05
C MET A 42 4.07 -4.62 10.85
N ALA A 43 3.02 -4.09 10.20
CA ALA A 43 1.74 -3.86 10.87
C ALA A 43 1.12 -5.17 11.37
N THR A 44 1.20 -6.23 10.57
CA THR A 44 0.72 -7.56 10.94
C THR A 44 1.48 -8.12 12.14
N LEU A 45 2.81 -8.05 12.14
CA LEU A 45 3.64 -8.50 13.25
C LEU A 45 3.38 -7.70 14.53
N ALA A 46 3.31 -6.37 14.41
CA ALA A 46 3.00 -5.51 15.54
C ALA A 46 1.62 -5.86 16.15
N ARG A 47 0.60 -6.07 15.34
CA ARG A 47 -0.72 -6.50 15.82
C ARG A 47 -0.65 -7.83 16.56
N LEU A 48 -0.01 -8.83 15.97
CA LEU A 48 0.11 -10.16 16.57
C LEU A 48 0.78 -10.09 17.94
N LEU A 49 1.89 -9.35 18.06
CA LEU A 49 2.61 -9.15 19.33
C LEU A 49 1.76 -8.38 20.35
N LEU A 50 1.13 -7.29 19.95
CA LEU A 50 0.26 -6.50 20.84
C LEU A 50 -0.98 -7.30 21.30
N GLU A 51 -1.46 -8.26 20.53
CA GLU A 51 -2.52 -9.20 20.91
C GLU A 51 -2.02 -10.35 21.78
N GLY A 52 -0.71 -10.48 21.98
CA GLY A 52 -0.08 -11.46 22.89
C GLY A 52 0.41 -12.72 22.20
N ASN A 53 0.39 -12.76 20.87
CA ASN A 53 0.93 -13.90 20.14
C ASN A 53 2.46 -13.90 20.22
N PRO A 54 3.11 -15.01 20.59
CA PRO A 54 4.56 -15.07 20.64
C PRO A 54 5.18 -15.03 19.24
N TRP A 55 6.28 -14.31 19.10
CA TRP A 55 7.07 -14.32 17.87
C TRP A 55 8.17 -15.37 17.97
N GLN A 56 7.90 -16.54 17.42
CA GLN A 56 8.78 -17.72 17.48
C GLN A 56 9.40 -18.07 16.10
N GLY A 57 9.31 -17.16 15.13
CA GLY A 57 9.86 -17.42 13.81
C GLY A 57 11.34 -17.78 13.85
N GLY A 58 11.68 -18.91 13.25
CA GLY A 58 13.05 -19.45 13.15
C GLY A 58 13.56 -19.49 11.71
N GLY A 59 12.92 -18.74 10.79
CA GLY A 59 13.35 -18.69 9.40
C GLY A 59 14.76 -18.12 9.27
N ASP A 60 15.51 -18.67 8.34
CA ASP A 60 16.79 -18.08 7.94
C ASP A 60 16.50 -16.82 7.11
N LEU A 61 17.03 -15.68 7.53
CA LEU A 61 16.89 -14.42 6.77
C LEU A 61 17.59 -14.47 5.42
N GLY A 62 18.24 -15.55 5.04
CA GLY A 62 19.03 -15.60 3.83
C GLY A 62 19.94 -14.36 3.69
N HIS A 63 21.08 -14.45 3.13
CA HIS A 63 21.89 -13.25 2.90
C HIS A 63 21.18 -12.31 1.91
N VAL A 64 20.68 -11.17 2.40
CA VAL A 64 20.32 -10.05 1.52
C VAL A 64 21.61 -9.59 0.86
N THR A 65 21.86 -10.09 -0.34
CA THR A 65 23.11 -9.88 -1.07
C THR A 65 23.19 -8.50 -1.72
N SER A 66 22.10 -7.75 -1.72
CA SER A 66 22.08 -6.39 -2.29
C SER A 66 21.20 -5.47 -1.43
N PRO A 67 21.72 -4.30 -1.01
CA PRO A 67 20.86 -3.31 -0.40
C PRO A 67 19.76 -2.91 -1.40
N VAL A 68 18.52 -2.82 -0.92
CA VAL A 68 17.43 -2.25 -1.71
C VAL A 68 17.88 -0.83 -2.10
N PRO A 69 17.92 -0.48 -3.39
CA PRO A 69 18.30 0.86 -3.79
C PRO A 69 17.39 1.88 -3.08
N ALA A 70 17.98 2.92 -2.50
CA ALA A 70 17.21 4.01 -1.94
C ALA A 70 16.44 4.70 -3.08
N MET A 71 15.15 4.44 -3.18
CA MET A 71 14.30 5.11 -4.16
C MET A 71 13.98 6.52 -3.66
N PRO A 72 14.07 7.55 -4.51
CA PRO A 72 13.73 8.91 -4.11
C PRO A 72 12.26 8.97 -3.70
N LYS A 73 11.98 9.67 -2.59
CA LYS A 73 10.59 9.88 -2.16
C LYS A 73 9.86 10.71 -3.22
N PRO A 74 8.76 10.23 -3.79
CA PRO A 74 7.99 11.00 -4.73
C PRO A 74 7.38 12.23 -4.03
N PRO A 75 7.36 13.41 -4.68
CA PRO A 75 6.62 14.55 -4.17
C PRO A 75 5.12 14.24 -4.13
N LEU A 76 4.45 14.78 -3.12
CA LEU A 76 3.04 14.54 -2.86
C LEU A 76 2.22 15.80 -3.15
N ILE A 77 1.04 15.62 -3.70
CA ILE A 77 0.05 16.70 -3.78
C ILE A 77 -0.87 16.60 -2.56
N GLU A 78 -0.66 17.51 -1.62
CA GLU A 78 -1.49 17.55 -0.40
C GLU A 78 -2.92 18.01 -0.74
N ALA A 79 -3.91 17.59 0.07
CA ALA A 79 -5.31 17.89 -0.19
C ALA A 79 -5.60 19.40 -0.27
N HIS A 80 -4.92 20.22 0.54
CA HIS A 80 -5.07 21.66 0.51
C HIS A 80 -4.37 22.37 -0.67
N HIS A 81 -3.57 21.65 -1.44
CA HIS A 81 -2.95 22.11 -2.70
C HIS A 81 -3.66 21.52 -3.93
N ALA A 82 -4.63 20.64 -3.74
CA ALA A 82 -5.34 20.01 -4.85
C ALA A 82 -6.20 21.02 -5.62
N SER A 83 -6.23 20.89 -6.95
CA SER A 83 -7.23 21.58 -7.77
C SER A 83 -8.63 21.10 -7.41
N HIS A 84 -9.66 21.82 -7.84
CA HIS A 84 -11.06 21.44 -7.57
C HIS A 84 -11.36 19.99 -8.01
N ASP A 85 -10.95 19.61 -9.21
CA ASP A 85 -11.20 18.27 -9.76
C ASP A 85 -10.41 17.19 -9.00
N LEU A 86 -9.17 17.50 -8.60
CA LEU A 86 -8.36 16.57 -7.82
C LEU A 86 -8.89 16.42 -6.38
N ALA A 87 -9.40 17.49 -5.79
CA ALA A 87 -10.03 17.43 -4.48
C ALA A 87 -11.29 16.54 -4.52
N ALA A 88 -12.13 16.71 -5.56
CA ALA A 88 -13.29 15.84 -5.77
C ALA A 88 -12.89 14.36 -5.95
N LEU A 89 -11.79 14.07 -6.67
CA LEU A 89 -11.24 12.73 -6.82
C LEU A 89 -10.77 12.17 -5.47
N TYR A 90 -10.13 12.98 -4.63
CA TYR A 90 -9.71 12.57 -3.29
C TYR A 90 -10.88 12.24 -2.37
N ASP A 91 -11.95 13.04 -2.44
CA ASP A 91 -13.16 12.79 -1.67
C ASP A 91 -13.86 11.51 -2.14
N GLU A 92 -13.96 11.29 -3.45
CA GLU A 92 -14.49 10.04 -4.01
C GLU A 92 -13.68 8.81 -3.57
N LEU A 93 -12.34 8.88 -3.63
CA LEU A 93 -11.45 7.81 -3.16
C LEU A 93 -11.70 7.47 -1.70
N ARG A 94 -11.79 8.49 -0.85
CA ARG A 94 -12.04 8.30 0.59
C ARG A 94 -13.40 7.64 0.84
N GLU A 95 -14.44 8.12 0.16
CA GLU A 95 -15.79 7.60 0.28
C GLU A 95 -15.88 6.14 -0.20
N VAL A 96 -15.41 5.88 -1.41
CA VAL A 96 -15.53 4.56 -2.06
C VAL A 96 -14.68 3.49 -1.38
N LEU A 97 -13.47 3.84 -0.92
CA LEU A 97 -12.56 2.92 -0.25
C LEU A 97 -12.73 2.91 1.28
N GLY A 98 -13.59 3.76 1.83
CA GLY A 98 -13.79 3.89 3.29
C GLY A 98 -12.55 4.40 4.03
N LEU A 99 -11.76 5.28 3.42
CA LEU A 99 -10.49 5.73 3.95
C LEU A 99 -10.68 6.94 4.89
N PRO A 100 -10.03 6.98 6.05
CA PRO A 100 -10.05 8.16 6.91
C PRO A 100 -9.22 9.33 6.35
N PHE A 101 -8.29 9.05 5.42
CA PHE A 101 -7.41 10.02 4.77
C PHE A 101 -7.00 9.51 3.38
N VAL A 102 -6.46 10.40 2.53
CA VAL A 102 -5.90 10.01 1.23
C VAL A 102 -4.47 9.46 1.45
N ASN A 103 -4.24 8.21 1.08
CA ASN A 103 -2.96 7.55 1.23
C ASN A 103 -1.85 8.26 0.43
N THR A 104 -0.62 8.08 0.90
CA THR A 104 0.59 8.66 0.28
C THR A 104 0.72 8.29 -1.19
N ASP A 105 0.40 7.05 -1.55
CA ASP A 105 0.41 6.53 -2.92
C ASP A 105 -0.46 7.37 -3.85
N TYR A 106 -1.71 7.61 -3.48
CA TYR A 106 -2.65 8.40 -4.27
C TYR A 106 -2.23 9.86 -4.38
N ARG A 107 -1.67 10.43 -3.31
CA ARG A 107 -1.14 11.80 -3.33
C ARG A 107 0.09 11.93 -4.23
N ALA A 108 0.87 10.86 -4.39
CA ALA A 108 2.00 10.83 -5.32
C ALA A 108 1.53 10.71 -6.77
N PHE A 109 0.56 9.82 -7.07
CA PHE A 109 -0.03 9.68 -8.41
C PHE A 109 -0.77 10.95 -8.87
N ALA A 110 -1.26 11.74 -7.95
CA ALA A 110 -1.91 13.03 -8.20
C ALA A 110 -1.02 14.07 -8.91
N ARG A 111 0.29 13.84 -9.00
CA ARG A 111 1.20 14.64 -9.85
C ARG A 111 0.82 14.57 -11.33
N TRP A 112 0.14 13.51 -11.74
CA TRP A 112 -0.37 13.27 -13.09
C TRP A 112 -1.89 13.10 -13.03
N PRO A 113 -2.65 14.19 -12.84
CA PRO A 113 -4.06 14.09 -12.46
C PRO A 113 -4.93 13.40 -13.52
N SER A 114 -4.65 13.59 -14.81
CA SER A 114 -5.41 12.90 -15.88
C SER A 114 -5.08 11.40 -15.96
N TYR A 115 -3.82 10.99 -15.74
CA TYR A 115 -3.47 9.58 -15.56
C TYR A 115 -4.22 9.00 -14.36
N PHE A 116 -4.12 9.68 -13.21
CA PHE A 116 -4.71 9.17 -11.97
C PHE A 116 -6.23 9.02 -12.07
N ALA A 117 -6.92 9.98 -12.67
CA ALA A 117 -8.35 9.90 -12.94
C ALA A 117 -8.71 8.73 -13.87
N LEU A 118 -7.94 8.51 -14.95
CA LEU A 118 -8.14 7.37 -15.85
C LEU A 118 -7.93 6.03 -15.14
N ALA A 119 -6.85 5.92 -14.38
CA ALA A 119 -6.50 4.72 -13.65
C ALA A 119 -7.55 4.37 -12.59
N TRP A 120 -8.02 5.38 -11.86
CA TRP A 120 -9.10 5.23 -10.88
C TRP A 120 -10.42 4.82 -11.52
N ASN A 121 -10.80 5.46 -12.60
CA ASN A 121 -12.05 5.13 -13.32
C ASN A 121 -12.09 3.68 -13.85
N ASP A 122 -10.93 3.08 -14.14
CA ASP A 122 -10.85 1.67 -14.51
C ASP A 122 -10.84 0.75 -13.28
N LEU A 123 -10.18 1.15 -12.18
CA LEU A 123 -10.14 0.39 -10.94
C LEU A 123 -11.48 0.38 -10.20
N LYS A 124 -12.15 1.52 -10.07
CA LYS A 124 -13.36 1.71 -9.27
C LYS A 124 -14.44 0.63 -9.49
N PRO A 125 -14.84 0.28 -10.72
CA PRO A 125 -15.84 -0.76 -10.96
C PRO A 125 -15.35 -2.16 -10.51
N ARG A 126 -14.03 -2.41 -10.44
CA ARG A 126 -13.45 -3.69 -10.03
C ARG A 126 -13.55 -3.94 -8.54
N LEU A 127 -13.72 -2.89 -7.74
CA LEU A 127 -13.80 -2.99 -6.28
C LEU A 127 -14.98 -3.87 -5.80
N SER A 128 -16.04 -3.98 -6.61
CA SER A 128 -17.20 -4.84 -6.31
C SER A 128 -17.05 -6.29 -6.80
N GLU A 129 -15.98 -6.61 -7.51
CA GLU A 129 -15.75 -7.96 -8.03
C GLU A 129 -15.23 -8.89 -6.93
N ALA A 130 -15.71 -10.14 -6.87
CA ALA A 130 -15.26 -11.13 -5.90
C ALA A 130 -13.74 -11.35 -5.95
N ARG A 131 -13.14 -11.30 -7.14
CA ARG A 131 -11.68 -11.44 -7.31
C ARG A 131 -10.88 -10.31 -6.67
N TYR A 132 -11.44 -9.10 -6.55
CA TYR A 132 -10.79 -8.01 -5.82
C TYR A 132 -10.67 -8.35 -4.33
N THR A 133 -11.77 -8.75 -3.71
CA THR A 133 -11.79 -9.21 -2.31
C THR A 133 -10.83 -10.38 -2.09
N THR A 134 -10.88 -11.39 -2.98
CA THR A 134 -9.95 -12.53 -2.91
C THR A 134 -8.49 -12.12 -3.00
N SER A 135 -8.16 -11.13 -3.84
CA SER A 135 -6.78 -10.61 -3.95
C SER A 135 -6.32 -9.96 -2.64
N ILE A 136 -7.20 -9.18 -1.99
CA ILE A 136 -6.90 -8.57 -0.68
C ILE A 136 -6.68 -9.66 0.39
N GLU A 137 -7.54 -10.67 0.42
CA GLU A 137 -7.43 -11.80 1.35
C GLU A 137 -6.11 -12.57 1.15
N CYS A 138 -5.70 -12.80 -0.11
CA CYS A 138 -4.42 -13.42 -0.44
C CYS A 138 -3.23 -12.60 0.07
N VAL A 139 -3.23 -11.28 -0.13
CA VAL A 139 -2.17 -10.39 0.38
C VAL A 139 -2.14 -10.41 1.90
N HIS A 140 -3.30 -10.33 2.54
CA HIS A 140 -3.40 -10.41 4.01
C HIS A 140 -2.86 -11.73 4.55
N LYS A 141 -3.26 -12.86 3.96
CA LYS A 141 -2.79 -14.20 4.34
C LYS A 141 -1.28 -14.32 4.19
N ALA A 142 -0.74 -13.90 3.04
CA ALA A 142 0.70 -13.92 2.79
C ALA A 142 1.47 -13.05 3.80
N ALA A 143 0.93 -11.89 4.18
CA ALA A 143 1.54 -11.03 5.19
C ALA A 143 1.58 -11.70 6.58
N VAL A 144 0.52 -12.42 6.97
CA VAL A 144 0.51 -13.18 8.24
C VAL A 144 1.54 -14.31 8.19
N GLU A 145 1.59 -15.08 7.11
CA GLU A 145 2.55 -16.17 6.94
C GLU A 145 4.00 -15.66 6.99
N LEU A 146 4.28 -14.54 6.31
CA LEU A 146 5.59 -13.89 6.36
C LEU A 146 5.92 -13.38 7.75
N ALA A 147 5.00 -12.65 8.40
CA ALA A 147 5.22 -12.07 9.72
C ALA A 147 5.59 -13.14 10.76
N VAL A 148 4.90 -14.28 10.77
CA VAL A 148 5.19 -15.36 11.72
C VAL A 148 6.45 -16.15 11.37
N SER A 149 6.87 -16.17 10.12
CA SER A 149 8.09 -16.88 9.66
C SER A 149 9.37 -16.09 9.87
N LEU A 150 9.30 -14.76 9.96
CA LEU A 150 10.48 -13.91 10.17
C LEU A 150 11.20 -14.29 11.47
N PRO A 151 12.54 -14.40 11.47
CA PRO A 151 13.29 -14.69 12.66
C PRO A 151 13.26 -13.51 13.64
N ASN A 152 13.06 -13.81 14.93
CA ASN A 152 13.11 -12.81 15.99
C ASN A 152 14.54 -12.62 16.49
N THR A 153 15.38 -11.96 15.69
CA THR A 153 16.80 -11.74 16.02
C THR A 153 17.00 -10.73 17.16
N THR A 154 16.00 -9.92 17.44
CA THR A 154 16.04 -8.87 18.49
C THR A 154 15.48 -9.35 19.84
N GLY A 155 14.84 -10.52 19.86
CA GLY A 155 14.21 -11.05 21.08
C GLY A 155 12.99 -10.25 21.55
N ILE A 156 12.32 -9.52 20.67
CA ILE A 156 11.11 -8.77 21.02
C ILE A 156 10.02 -9.73 21.48
N THR A 157 9.44 -9.45 22.64
CA THR A 157 8.35 -10.21 23.22
C THR A 157 7.04 -9.41 23.18
N PRO A 158 5.87 -10.07 23.24
CA PRO A 158 4.59 -9.38 23.39
C PRO A 158 4.54 -8.43 24.59
N HIS A 159 5.15 -8.82 25.72
CA HIS A 159 5.22 -7.98 26.90
C HIS A 159 6.02 -6.71 26.65
N ALA A 160 7.24 -6.84 26.12
CA ALA A 160 8.10 -5.70 25.85
C ALA A 160 7.47 -4.70 24.85
N LEU A 161 6.76 -5.20 23.83
CA LEU A 161 6.08 -4.32 22.87
C LEU A 161 4.87 -3.62 23.49
N ARG A 162 4.09 -4.31 24.35
CA ARG A 162 2.98 -3.70 25.09
C ARG A 162 3.43 -2.63 26.06
N ASP A 163 4.51 -2.90 26.81
CA ASP A 163 5.10 -1.92 27.73
C ASP A 163 5.55 -0.67 26.98
N ALA A 164 6.21 -0.84 25.83
CA ALA A 164 6.62 0.28 24.99
C ALA A 164 5.40 1.06 24.46
N ALA A 165 4.36 0.36 23.98
CA ALA A 165 3.15 1.00 23.47
C ALA A 165 2.43 1.81 24.56
N THR A 166 2.33 1.28 25.78
CA THR A 166 1.64 1.95 26.90
C THR A 166 2.42 3.13 27.48
N SER A 167 3.65 3.35 27.07
CA SER A 167 4.40 4.56 27.45
C SER A 167 3.94 5.82 26.71
N ASP A 168 3.34 5.65 25.52
CA ASP A 168 2.92 6.77 24.66
C ASP A 168 1.41 6.98 24.63
N ALA A 169 0.62 5.88 24.61
CA ALA A 169 -0.83 5.91 24.50
C ALA A 169 -1.44 4.67 25.18
N SER A 170 -2.77 4.61 25.28
CA SER A 170 -3.41 3.38 25.73
C SER A 170 -3.18 2.22 24.73
N LEU A 171 -3.07 1.00 25.25
CA LEU A 171 -2.90 -0.19 24.40
C LEU A 171 -4.02 -0.31 23.36
N GLU A 172 -5.24 0.08 23.73
CA GLU A 172 -6.41 0.03 22.85
C GLU A 172 -6.26 1.02 21.69
N GLU A 173 -5.79 2.23 21.93
CA GLU A 173 -5.51 3.23 20.88
C GLU A 173 -4.44 2.74 19.92
N VAL A 174 -3.32 2.22 20.44
CA VAL A 174 -2.24 1.69 19.60
C VAL A 174 -2.74 0.52 18.76
N LEU A 175 -3.47 -0.43 19.36
CA LEU A 175 -4.07 -1.55 18.64
C LEU A 175 -5.06 -1.11 17.57
N SER A 176 -5.89 -0.09 17.85
CA SER A 176 -6.86 0.41 16.87
C SER A 176 -6.16 0.95 15.63
N VAL A 177 -5.06 1.71 15.81
CA VAL A 177 -4.24 2.24 14.71
C VAL A 177 -3.58 1.12 13.92
N VAL A 178 -2.95 0.15 14.60
CA VAL A 178 -2.27 -0.97 13.94
C VAL A 178 -3.27 -1.84 13.16
N ARG A 179 -4.46 -2.11 13.72
CA ARG A 179 -5.53 -2.84 13.03
C ARG A 179 -6.05 -2.08 11.81
N LEU A 180 -6.19 -0.75 11.91
CA LEU A 180 -6.56 0.08 10.78
C LEU A 180 -5.56 -0.07 9.63
N PHE A 181 -4.26 0.04 9.91
CA PHE A 181 -3.22 -0.13 8.89
C PHE A 181 -3.23 -1.53 8.29
N GLN A 182 -3.39 -2.57 9.10
CA GLN A 182 -3.45 -3.94 8.61
C GLN A 182 -4.70 -4.20 7.75
N TRP A 183 -5.82 -3.52 8.02
CA TRP A 183 -7.02 -3.60 7.19
C TRP A 183 -6.84 -2.85 5.86
N LEU A 184 -6.24 -1.66 5.91
CA LEU A 184 -6.16 -0.73 4.79
C LEU A 184 -5.06 -1.10 3.77
N LEU A 185 -3.87 -1.51 4.26
CA LEU A 185 -2.69 -1.68 3.42
C LEU A 185 -2.80 -2.83 2.39
N PRO A 186 -3.43 -3.99 2.66
CA PRO A 186 -3.62 -5.02 1.64
C PRO A 186 -4.43 -4.52 0.44
N GLY A 187 -5.50 -3.77 0.66
CA GLY A 187 -6.27 -3.14 -0.42
C GLY A 187 -5.45 -2.13 -1.21
N LEU A 188 -4.66 -1.32 -0.51
CA LEU A 188 -3.74 -0.37 -1.16
C LEU A 188 -2.70 -1.08 -2.03
N ALA A 189 -2.11 -2.17 -1.56
CA ALA A 189 -1.16 -2.97 -2.34
C ALA A 189 -1.80 -3.56 -3.61
N VAL A 190 -3.04 -4.06 -3.52
CA VAL A 190 -3.80 -4.54 -4.69
C VAL A 190 -4.06 -3.40 -5.66
N ASN A 191 -4.45 -2.22 -5.18
CA ASN A 191 -4.71 -1.06 -6.02
C ASN A 191 -3.44 -0.58 -6.75
N VAL A 192 -2.31 -0.48 -6.03
CA VAL A 192 -1.02 -0.11 -6.65
C VAL A 192 -0.58 -1.15 -7.69
N ALA A 193 -0.75 -2.44 -7.41
CA ALA A 193 -0.45 -3.51 -8.36
C ALA A 193 -1.33 -3.41 -9.62
N PHE A 194 -2.61 -3.09 -9.46
CA PHE A 194 -3.53 -2.85 -10.58
C PHE A 194 -3.08 -1.66 -11.44
N LEU A 195 -2.82 -0.50 -10.81
CA LEU A 195 -2.32 0.70 -11.48
C LEU A 195 -0.99 0.45 -12.22
N ARG A 196 -0.10 -0.31 -11.59
CA ARG A 196 1.17 -0.73 -12.20
C ARG A 196 0.95 -1.55 -13.47
N SER A 197 0.01 -2.51 -13.43
CA SER A 197 -0.28 -3.38 -14.56
C SER A 197 -0.88 -2.63 -15.75
N GLN A 198 -1.59 -1.51 -15.54
CA GLN A 198 -2.09 -0.65 -16.62
C GLN A 198 -0.98 0.02 -17.45
N LEU A 199 0.23 0.12 -16.90
CA LEU A 199 1.38 0.76 -17.53
C LEU A 199 2.34 -0.24 -18.18
N GLN A 200 2.05 -1.54 -18.09
CA GLN A 200 2.83 -2.57 -18.80
C GLN A 200 2.57 -2.45 -20.31
N PRO A 201 3.59 -2.77 -21.15
CA PRO A 201 3.46 -2.72 -22.60
C PRO A 201 2.44 -3.73 -23.13
#